data_82882adf9093073af3771b7d800677f1
#
_entry.id   82882adf9093073af3771b7d800677f1
#
_cell.length_a   1.000
_cell.length_b   1.000
_cell.length_c   1.000
_cell.angle_alpha   90.00
_cell.angle_beta   90.00
_cell.angle_gamma   90.00
#
_symmetry.space_group_name_H-M   'P 1'
#
loop_
_entity.id
_entity.type
_entity.pdbx_description
1 polymer ?
#
loop_
_entity_poly.entity_id
_entity_poly.type
_entity_poly.pdbx_seq_one_letter_code
_entity_poly.pdbx_strand_id
1 'polypeptide(L)'
;MKKILVVGAGGQIGSELVPYLRSVYGAHNVVATDVRECKSLADDGPFEVLDALNPTNMASVVARHNIDTIFNLVALLSAVGERNPQMAWGVNMGALLNALEVARQHHCAVFTPSSIGAFGPT
;
A
#
# COMPACT_ATOMS: atom_id res chain seq x y z
N MET A 1 -3.92 6.40 14.38
CA MET A 1 -3.48 5.31 13.49
C MET A 1 -3.51 4.01 14.26
N LYS A 2 -4.56 3.21 14.08
CA LYS A 2 -4.73 1.97 14.84
C LYS A 2 -4.76 0.73 13.97
N LYS A 3 -5.37 0.82 12.80
CA LYS A 3 -5.50 -0.28 11.84
C LYS A 3 -4.94 0.19 10.51
N ILE A 4 -3.90 -0.45 10.05
CA ILE A 4 -3.11 0.02 8.92
C ILE A 4 -3.18 -0.98 7.79
N LEU A 5 -3.42 -0.47 6.58
CA LEU A 5 -3.32 -1.24 5.35
C LEU A 5 -2.09 -0.76 4.59
N VAL A 6 -1.22 -1.69 4.22
CA VAL A 6 -0.05 -1.37 3.40
C VAL A 6 -0.26 -1.98 2.02
N VAL A 7 -0.40 -1.16 1.01
CA VAL A 7 -0.60 -1.57 -0.38
C VAL A 7 0.75 -1.55 -1.09
N GLY A 8 1.10 -2.65 -1.74
CA GLY A 8 2.42 -2.78 -2.37
C GLY A 8 3.49 -3.17 -1.37
N ALA A 9 3.14 -3.96 -0.36
CA ALA A 9 4.03 -4.28 0.76
C ALA A 9 5.21 -5.17 0.37
N GLY A 10 5.13 -5.88 -0.75
CA GLY A 10 6.20 -6.79 -1.18
C GLY A 10 7.41 -6.11 -1.79
N GLY A 11 7.36 -4.80 -2.00
CA GLY A 11 8.49 -4.05 -2.51
C GLY A 11 9.57 -3.83 -1.47
N GLN A 12 10.65 -3.18 -1.87
CA GLN A 12 11.80 -2.96 -1.00
C GLN A 12 11.43 -2.14 0.24
N ILE A 13 10.71 -1.04 0.05
CA ILE A 13 10.29 -0.20 1.17
C ILE A 13 9.29 -0.94 2.04
N GLY A 14 8.34 -1.64 1.45
CA GLY A 14 7.33 -2.38 2.20
C GLY A 14 7.92 -3.48 3.05
N SER A 15 8.95 -4.17 2.55
CA SER A 15 9.58 -5.25 3.30
C SER A 15 10.28 -4.75 4.57
N GLU A 16 10.61 -3.48 4.64
CA GLU A 16 11.17 -2.85 5.83
C GLU A 16 10.11 -2.15 6.67
N LEU A 17 9.17 -1.47 6.01
CA LEU A 17 8.15 -0.70 6.69
C LEU A 17 7.14 -1.57 7.45
N VAL A 18 6.71 -2.67 6.85
CA VAL A 18 5.69 -3.53 7.49
C VAL A 18 6.17 -4.11 8.82
N PRO A 19 7.37 -4.71 8.91
CA PRO A 19 7.85 -5.18 10.20
C PRO A 19 7.96 -4.06 11.24
N TYR A 20 8.40 -2.89 10.82
CA TYR A 20 8.48 -1.74 11.72
C TYR A 20 7.09 -1.35 12.25
N LEU A 21 6.12 -1.20 11.36
CA LEU A 21 4.76 -0.84 11.78
C LEU A 21 4.16 -1.90 12.69
N ARG A 22 4.41 -3.16 12.39
CA ARG A 22 3.93 -4.26 13.23
C ARG A 22 4.55 -4.24 14.61
N SER A 23 5.81 -3.82 14.73
CA SER A 23 6.45 -3.70 16.03
C SER A 23 5.90 -2.54 16.86
N VAL A 24 5.45 -1.48 16.19
CA VAL A 24 4.94 -0.28 16.86
C VAL A 24 3.45 -0.40 17.19
N TYR A 25 2.65 -0.89 16.25
CA TYR A 25 1.19 -0.91 16.36
C TYR A 25 0.61 -2.28 16.65
N GLY A 26 1.43 -3.32 16.61
CA GLY A 26 0.98 -4.69 16.79
C GLY A 26 0.78 -5.40 15.46
N ALA A 27 1.20 -6.67 15.39
CA ALA A 27 1.16 -7.43 14.14
C ALA A 27 -0.27 -7.55 13.59
N HIS A 28 -1.25 -7.69 14.47
CA HIS A 28 -2.65 -7.84 14.04
C HIS A 28 -3.26 -6.57 13.46
N ASN A 29 -2.62 -5.44 13.70
CA ASN A 29 -3.15 -4.14 13.32
C ASN A 29 -2.57 -3.62 12.02
N VAL A 30 -1.68 -4.38 11.38
CA VAL A 30 -1.04 -4.01 10.12
C VAL A 30 -1.27 -5.11 9.10
N VAL A 31 -2.13 -4.82 8.12
CA VAL A 31 -2.43 -5.76 7.03
C VAL A 31 -1.52 -5.42 5.85
N ALA A 32 -0.66 -6.35 5.51
CA ALA A 32 0.21 -6.21 4.33
C ALA A 32 -0.52 -6.75 3.10
N THR A 33 -0.40 -6.08 1.98
CA THR A 33 -1.01 -6.51 0.73
C THR A 33 -0.07 -6.30 -0.44
N ASP A 34 -0.18 -7.18 -1.42
CA ASP A 34 0.51 -7.04 -2.69
C ASP A 34 -0.25 -7.84 -3.74
N VAL A 35 0.10 -7.66 -5.01
CA VAL A 35 -0.52 -8.42 -6.10
C VAL A 35 -0.10 -9.89 -6.06
N ARG A 36 0.99 -10.20 -5.37
CA ARG A 36 1.48 -11.57 -5.19
C ARG A 36 1.58 -11.88 -3.72
N GLU A 37 1.42 -13.14 -3.39
CA GLU A 37 1.62 -13.59 -2.02
C GLU A 37 3.07 -13.41 -1.59
N CYS A 38 3.27 -12.79 -0.43
CA CYS A 38 4.58 -12.62 0.19
C CYS A 38 4.61 -13.43 1.47
N LYS A 39 5.24 -14.59 1.42
CA LYS A 39 5.21 -15.54 2.53
C LYS A 39 5.77 -14.95 3.81
N SER A 40 6.86 -14.21 3.74
CA SER A 40 7.47 -13.62 4.93
C SER A 40 6.53 -12.64 5.63
N LEU A 41 5.77 -11.86 4.87
CA LEU A 41 4.81 -10.93 5.44
C LEU A 41 3.57 -11.65 5.96
N ALA A 42 3.18 -12.76 5.33
CA ALA A 42 2.05 -13.56 5.78
C ALA A 42 2.37 -14.32 7.07
N ASP A 43 3.63 -14.71 7.24
CA ASP A 43 4.04 -15.42 8.45
C ASP A 43 4.06 -14.54 9.68
N ASP A 44 4.31 -13.24 9.50
CA ASP A 44 4.46 -12.30 10.62
C ASP A 44 3.18 -11.56 10.97
N GLY A 45 2.11 -11.75 10.23
CA GLY A 45 0.84 -11.07 10.51
C GLY A 45 -0.12 -11.16 9.33
N PRO A 46 -1.23 -10.41 9.39
CA PRO A 46 -2.23 -10.44 8.32
C PRO A 46 -1.64 -10.05 6.98
N PHE A 47 -1.95 -10.84 5.97
CA PHE A 47 -1.58 -10.56 4.59
C PHE A 47 -2.74 -10.93 3.67
N GLU A 48 -2.98 -10.08 2.67
CA GLU A 48 -3.96 -10.40 1.63
C GLU A 48 -3.40 -10.05 0.27
N VAL A 49 -3.79 -10.82 -0.74
CA VAL A 49 -3.50 -10.49 -2.12
C VAL A 49 -4.49 -9.39 -2.54
N LEU A 50 -3.95 -8.29 -3.04
CA LEU A 50 -4.76 -7.14 -3.41
C LEU A 50 -4.16 -6.46 -4.64
N ASP A 51 -5.02 -6.21 -5.62
CA ASP A 51 -4.66 -5.42 -6.79
C ASP A 51 -5.05 -3.96 -6.52
N ALA A 52 -4.05 -3.10 -6.43
CA ALA A 52 -4.27 -1.68 -6.16
C ALA A 52 -5.10 -0.97 -7.23
N LEU A 53 -5.18 -1.54 -8.43
CA LEU A 53 -6.01 -1.00 -9.50
C LEU A 53 -7.47 -1.47 -9.43
N ASN A 54 -7.80 -2.32 -8.46
CA ASN A 54 -9.16 -2.81 -8.25
C ASN A 54 -9.75 -2.16 -7.00
N PRO A 55 -10.56 -1.09 -7.15
CA PRO A 55 -11.08 -0.38 -5.99
C PRO A 55 -12.04 -1.22 -5.16
N THR A 56 -12.78 -2.13 -5.78
CA THR A 56 -13.68 -3.03 -5.05
C THR A 56 -12.89 -3.95 -4.11
N ASN A 57 -11.79 -4.49 -4.60
CA ASN A 57 -10.91 -5.34 -3.79
C ASN A 57 -10.33 -4.55 -2.61
N MET A 58 -9.85 -3.34 -2.88
CA MET A 58 -9.29 -2.50 -1.83
C MET A 58 -10.34 -2.13 -0.78
N ALA A 59 -11.52 -1.72 -1.21
CA ALA A 59 -12.62 -1.39 -0.30
C ALA A 59 -13.01 -2.58 0.56
N SER A 60 -13.05 -3.78 -0.01
CA SER A 60 -13.36 -4.99 0.71
C SER A 60 -12.37 -5.27 1.83
N VAL A 61 -11.07 -5.12 1.55
CA VAL A 61 -10.02 -5.32 2.56
C VAL A 61 -10.13 -4.27 3.66
N VAL A 62 -10.33 -3.02 3.30
CA VAL A 62 -10.50 -1.93 4.26
C VAL A 62 -11.67 -2.21 5.19
N ALA A 63 -12.80 -2.64 4.64
CA ALA A 63 -13.99 -2.91 5.45
C ALA A 63 -13.80 -4.12 6.36
N ARG A 64 -13.22 -5.20 5.84
CA ARG A 64 -13.03 -6.43 6.63
C ARG A 64 -12.09 -6.25 7.81
N HIS A 65 -11.09 -5.40 7.66
CA HIS A 65 -10.08 -5.20 8.69
C HIS A 65 -10.26 -3.91 9.47
N ASN A 66 -11.32 -3.17 9.19
CA ASN A 66 -11.59 -1.88 9.86
C ASN A 66 -10.41 -0.92 9.76
N ILE A 67 -9.85 -0.82 8.56
CA ILE A 67 -8.66 -0.01 8.33
C ILE A 67 -8.98 1.48 8.54
N ASP A 68 -8.10 2.20 9.20
CA ASP A 68 -8.20 3.64 9.37
C ASP A 68 -7.07 4.41 8.69
N THR A 69 -6.05 3.72 8.23
CA THR A 69 -4.88 4.34 7.59
C THR A 69 -4.40 3.45 6.45
N ILE A 70 -4.17 4.05 5.29
CA ILE A 70 -3.68 3.35 4.10
C ILE A 70 -2.31 3.91 3.75
N PHE A 71 -1.30 3.02 3.68
CA PHE A 71 0.00 3.34 3.11
C PHE A 71 0.06 2.79 1.69
N ASN A 72 0.09 3.69 0.70
CA ASN A 72 0.16 3.29 -0.70
C ASN A 72 1.60 3.33 -1.17
N LEU A 73 2.22 2.17 -1.29
CA LEU A 73 3.62 2.05 -1.71
C LEU A 73 3.80 1.73 -3.19
N VAL A 74 2.70 1.64 -3.93
CA VAL A 74 2.75 1.24 -5.34
C VAL A 74 3.60 2.21 -6.17
N ALA A 75 3.58 3.48 -5.82
CA ALA A 75 4.35 4.51 -6.51
C ALA A 75 5.87 4.30 -6.48
N LEU A 76 6.33 3.35 -5.65
CA LEU A 76 7.77 3.08 -5.50
C LEU A 76 8.27 1.96 -6.39
N LEU A 77 7.43 1.45 -7.32
CA LEU A 77 7.84 0.41 -8.26
C LEU A 77 8.60 1.03 -9.43
N SER A 78 9.78 1.52 -9.13
CA SER A 78 10.55 2.36 -10.06
C SER A 78 11.15 1.60 -11.24
N ALA A 79 11.44 0.31 -11.07
CA ALA A 79 12.03 -0.48 -12.15
C ALA A 79 11.13 -0.53 -13.38
N VAL A 80 9.83 -0.64 -13.17
CA VAL A 80 8.85 -0.61 -14.27
C VAL A 80 8.81 0.79 -14.88
N GLY A 81 8.90 1.82 -14.05
CA GLY A 81 8.87 3.20 -14.50
C GLY A 81 10.03 3.56 -15.42
N GLU A 82 11.20 3.01 -15.19
CA GLU A 82 12.36 3.25 -16.04
C GLU A 82 12.17 2.70 -17.45
N ARG A 83 11.51 1.55 -17.55
CA ARG A 83 11.29 0.91 -18.86
C ARG A 83 10.10 1.47 -19.61
N ASN A 84 9.08 1.85 -18.90
CA ASN A 84 7.85 2.34 -19.51
C ASN A 84 7.22 3.40 -18.61
N PRO A 85 7.66 4.66 -18.73
CA PRO A 85 7.19 5.74 -17.87
C PRO A 85 5.69 5.96 -17.93
N GLN A 86 5.08 5.85 -19.11
CA GLN A 86 3.64 6.06 -19.25
C GLN A 86 2.85 4.98 -18.51
N MET A 87 3.29 3.75 -18.63
CA MET A 87 2.65 2.63 -17.93
C MET A 87 2.77 2.79 -16.42
N ALA A 88 3.97 3.15 -15.94
CA ALA A 88 4.19 3.36 -14.52
C ALA A 88 3.35 4.51 -13.99
N TRP A 89 3.25 5.60 -14.75
CA TRP A 89 2.41 6.74 -14.38
C TRP A 89 0.95 6.31 -14.23
N GLY A 90 0.42 5.57 -15.20
CA GLY A 90 -0.95 5.10 -15.15
C GLY A 90 -1.22 4.19 -13.96
N VAL A 91 -0.33 3.25 -13.69
CA VAL A 91 -0.45 2.35 -12.54
C VAL A 91 -0.39 3.14 -11.24
N ASN A 92 0.59 4.02 -11.10
CA ASN A 92 0.77 4.80 -9.87
C ASN A 92 -0.41 5.73 -9.62
N MET A 93 -0.89 6.41 -10.65
CA MET A 93 -2.04 7.30 -10.51
C MET A 93 -3.31 6.53 -10.23
N GLY A 94 -3.51 5.41 -10.91
CA GLY A 94 -4.69 4.57 -10.68
C GLY A 94 -4.73 4.04 -9.25
N ALA A 95 -3.60 3.55 -8.75
CA ALA A 95 -3.52 3.05 -7.39
C ALA A 95 -3.77 4.17 -6.37
N LEU A 96 -3.18 5.34 -6.59
CA LEU A 96 -3.37 6.48 -5.70
C LEU A 96 -4.83 6.94 -5.69
N LEU A 97 -5.45 7.08 -6.86
CA LEU A 97 -6.84 7.51 -6.94
C LEU A 97 -7.77 6.52 -6.26
N ASN A 98 -7.52 5.22 -6.42
CA ASN A 98 -8.30 4.19 -5.74
C ASN A 98 -8.14 4.29 -4.23
N ALA A 99 -6.91 4.48 -3.76
CA ALA A 99 -6.67 4.62 -2.33
C ALA A 99 -7.37 5.84 -1.75
N LEU A 100 -7.32 6.97 -2.47
CA LEU A 100 -8.00 8.19 -2.03
C LEU A 100 -9.51 8.02 -2.00
N GLU A 101 -10.07 7.37 -3.02
CA GLU A 101 -11.52 7.15 -3.08
C GLU A 101 -12.01 6.21 -1.98
N VAL A 102 -11.29 5.11 -1.77
CA VAL A 102 -11.62 4.17 -0.70
C VAL A 102 -11.47 4.84 0.67
N ALA A 103 -10.41 5.63 0.84
CA ALA A 103 -10.19 6.35 2.09
C ALA A 103 -11.31 7.35 2.36
N ARG A 104 -11.78 8.05 1.33
CA ARG A 104 -12.90 8.97 1.46
C ARG A 104 -14.17 8.25 1.90
N GLN A 105 -14.45 7.09 1.33
CA GLN A 105 -15.64 6.32 1.66
C GLN A 105 -15.59 5.73 3.07
N HIS A 106 -14.41 5.37 3.55
CA HIS A 106 -14.22 4.69 4.83
C HIS A 106 -13.54 5.55 5.88
N HIS A 107 -13.36 6.83 5.60
CA HIS A 107 -12.76 7.79 6.54
C HIS A 107 -11.36 7.40 7.00
N CYS A 108 -10.52 7.01 6.04
CA CYS A 108 -9.13 6.64 6.31
C CYS A 108 -8.17 7.77 5.96
N ALA A 109 -7.04 7.81 6.64
CA ALA A 109 -5.91 8.64 6.22
C ALA A 109 -5.13 7.89 5.15
N VAL A 110 -4.53 8.61 4.21
CA VAL A 110 -3.70 8.02 3.15
C VAL A 110 -2.32 8.62 3.21
N PHE A 111 -1.31 7.75 3.25
CA PHE A 111 0.08 8.13 3.13
C PHE A 111 0.67 7.50 1.89
N THR A 112 1.17 8.31 0.99
CA THR A 112 1.93 7.86 -0.17
C THR A 112 3.35 8.34 0.02
N PRO A 113 4.32 7.43 0.21
CA PRO A 113 5.70 7.85 0.30
C PRO A 113 6.04 8.52 -0.99
N SER A 114 6.53 9.66 -0.82
CA SER A 114 6.53 10.55 -1.90
C SER A 114 7.58 10.23 -2.91
N SER A 115 7.18 9.83 -4.07
CA SER A 115 8.01 9.98 -5.24
C SER A 115 8.38 11.45 -5.46
N ILE A 116 7.71 12.37 -4.80
CA ILE A 116 8.11 13.77 -4.79
C ILE A 116 9.50 13.93 -4.19
N GLY A 117 9.80 13.16 -3.16
CA GLY A 117 11.14 13.13 -2.61
C GLY A 117 12.18 12.68 -3.62
N ALA A 118 11.79 11.89 -4.58
CA ALA A 118 12.67 11.45 -5.64
C ALA A 118 12.85 12.49 -6.74
N PHE A 119 11.92 13.40 -6.86
CA PHE A 119 11.99 14.45 -7.88
C PHE A 119 12.73 15.69 -7.38
N GLY A 120 12.75 15.87 -6.17
CA GLY A 120 13.30 16.98 -5.62
C GLY A 120 14.34 17.24 -5.33
N PRO A 121 14.23 17.78 -5.36
CA PRO A 121 14.40 18.54 -5.06
C PRO A 121 14.90 19.18 -5.37
N THR A 122 14.51 18.60 -5.44
CA THR A 122 14.55 18.99 -5.65
C THR A 122 14.85 19.49 -5.66
#